data_a285cfb0a558cb474da34be372207223
#
_entry.id   a285cfb0a558cb474da34be372207223
#
_cell.length_a   1.000
_cell.length_b   1.000
_cell.length_c   1.000
_cell.angle_alpha   90.00
_cell.angle_beta   90.00
_cell.angle_gamma   90.00
#
_symmetry.space_group_name_H-M   'P 1'
#
loop_
_entity.id
_entity.type
_entity.pdbx_description
1 polymer ?
#
loop_
_entity_poly.entity_id
_entity_poly.type
_entity_poly.pdbx_seq_one_letter_code
_entity_poly.pdbx_strand_id
1 'polypeptide(L)'
;MRTAFVRRIAVKIVASVAVVLAAASATFFAQLAVPGDRATALMNLQTGQDRKWSAEELAPLNEKYGFDNPVLVQYLDYLTGLFRGDLGTSYTQKRPVAEVIGGQLLPSLTLTVAALVVAWLLALAFTLLTVKRGRVLSALGSAWEAVTASLPHYWVGVVLLVVFAVQLRIFPIIGGTSAWGTVLPVLTLAIPLAGFLGQVTRDEFVQVLDQPFVTTARTRGMSELGVRLRHVLRHAVLPAVTLSGWALGALVSGAVIAENIFGRPGIGQVLVTAVNTRDLPTVSGIVLVVAAVYVLANLLVDLAYAVIDPRLAGAAR
;
A
#
# COMPACT_ATOMS: atom_id res chain seq x y z
N MET A 1 6.81 -30.42 16.24
CA MET A 1 7.22 -29.16 15.58
C MET A 1 6.69 -29.03 14.15
N ARG A 2 6.82 -29.99 13.26
CA ARG A 2 6.32 -29.92 11.87
C ARG A 2 4.81 -29.67 11.76
N THR A 3 3.98 -30.33 12.55
CA THR A 3 2.51 -30.22 12.50
C THR A 3 1.98 -28.82 12.91
N ALA A 4 2.58 -28.20 13.93
CA ALA A 4 2.20 -26.84 14.36
C ALA A 4 2.60 -25.77 13.32
N PHE A 5 3.75 -25.94 12.67
CA PHE A 5 4.21 -25.07 11.59
C PHE A 5 3.29 -25.18 10.35
N VAL A 6 2.99 -26.40 9.92
CA VAL A 6 2.07 -26.66 8.79
C VAL A 6 0.69 -26.08 9.07
N ARG A 7 0.15 -26.26 10.29
CA ARG A 7 -1.14 -25.70 10.68
C ARG A 7 -1.16 -24.17 10.62
N ARG A 8 -0.07 -23.49 11.06
CA ARG A 8 0.03 -22.03 10.97
C ARG A 8 0.04 -21.53 9.52
N ILE A 9 0.81 -22.19 8.67
CA ILE A 9 0.83 -21.84 7.24
C ILE A 9 -0.55 -22.07 6.63
N ALA A 10 -1.20 -23.18 6.90
CA ALA A 10 -2.54 -23.46 6.40
C ALA A 10 -3.56 -22.40 6.85
N VAL A 11 -3.55 -22.01 8.14
CA VAL A 11 -4.43 -20.96 8.65
C VAL A 11 -4.17 -19.62 7.95
N LYS A 12 -2.91 -19.26 7.70
CA LYS A 12 -2.57 -18.02 7.00
C LYS A 12 -3.02 -18.06 5.54
N ILE A 13 -2.84 -19.18 4.85
CA ILE A 13 -3.32 -19.34 3.47
C ILE A 13 -4.84 -19.20 3.43
N VAL A 14 -5.56 -19.91 4.33
CA VAL A 14 -7.03 -19.82 4.41
C VAL A 14 -7.47 -18.38 4.69
N ALA A 15 -6.84 -17.71 5.65
CA ALA A 15 -7.12 -16.30 5.95
C ALA A 15 -6.86 -15.39 4.74
N SER A 16 -5.76 -15.61 4.02
CA SER A 16 -5.42 -14.86 2.81
C SER A 16 -6.46 -15.04 1.71
N VAL A 17 -6.86 -16.28 1.46
CA VAL A 17 -7.94 -16.58 0.49
C VAL A 17 -9.25 -15.94 0.91
N ALA A 18 -9.60 -16.01 2.21
CA ALA A 18 -10.80 -15.39 2.74
C ALA A 18 -10.81 -13.87 2.55
N VAL A 19 -9.68 -13.19 2.75
CA VAL A 19 -9.54 -11.73 2.51
C VAL A 19 -9.76 -11.39 1.05
N VAL A 20 -9.15 -12.13 0.12
CA VAL A 20 -9.32 -11.90 -1.32
C VAL A 20 -10.76 -12.16 -1.76
N LEU A 21 -11.38 -13.25 -1.27
CA LEU A 21 -12.79 -13.55 -1.55
C LEU A 21 -13.74 -12.50 -0.95
N ALA A 22 -13.45 -12.01 0.26
CA ALA A 22 -14.23 -10.94 0.86
C ALA A 22 -14.13 -9.64 0.06
N ALA A 23 -12.93 -9.28 -0.41
CA ALA A 23 -12.71 -8.14 -1.29
C ALA A 23 -13.45 -8.31 -2.63
N ALA A 24 -13.40 -9.50 -3.24
CA ALA A 24 -14.12 -9.82 -4.46
C ALA A 24 -15.63 -9.68 -4.26
N SER A 25 -16.17 -10.25 -3.19
CA SER A 25 -17.58 -10.15 -2.85
C SER A 25 -18.01 -8.70 -2.61
N ALA A 26 -17.23 -7.96 -1.83
CA ALA A 26 -17.50 -6.56 -1.52
C ALA A 26 -17.54 -5.70 -2.80
N THR A 27 -16.58 -5.90 -3.72
CA THR A 27 -16.56 -5.16 -4.99
C THR A 27 -17.72 -5.53 -5.90
N PHE A 28 -18.09 -6.82 -5.97
CA PHE A 28 -19.23 -7.27 -6.75
C PHE A 28 -20.54 -6.65 -6.26
N PHE A 29 -20.80 -6.73 -4.94
CA PHE A 29 -22.02 -6.16 -4.37
C PHE A 29 -22.01 -4.63 -4.36
N ALA A 30 -20.85 -3.99 -4.21
CA ALA A 30 -20.73 -2.55 -4.36
C ALA A 30 -21.11 -2.09 -5.78
N GLN A 31 -20.74 -2.84 -6.82
CA GLN A 31 -21.16 -2.55 -8.21
C GLN A 31 -22.69 -2.66 -8.39
N LEU A 32 -23.33 -3.64 -7.74
CA LEU A 32 -24.78 -3.78 -7.77
C LEU A 32 -25.50 -2.64 -7.04
N ALA A 33 -24.86 -2.08 -6.02
CA ALA A 33 -25.42 -0.96 -5.25
C ALA A 33 -25.30 0.41 -5.96
N VAL A 34 -24.52 0.51 -7.04
CA VAL A 34 -24.41 1.75 -7.82
C VAL A 34 -25.75 2.05 -8.47
N PRO A 35 -26.37 3.23 -8.25
CA PRO A 35 -27.66 3.58 -8.82
C PRO A 35 -27.60 3.63 -10.35
N GLY A 36 -28.63 3.10 -11.01
CA GLY A 36 -28.79 3.11 -12.45
C GLY A 36 -28.63 1.72 -13.08
N ASP A 37 -29.08 1.61 -14.31
CA ASP A 37 -28.93 0.37 -15.10
C ASP A 37 -27.51 0.28 -15.67
N ARG A 38 -26.84 -0.86 -15.43
CA ARG A 38 -25.46 -1.11 -15.87
C ARG A 38 -25.32 -1.13 -17.38
N ALA A 39 -26.31 -1.70 -18.10
CA ALA A 39 -26.32 -1.72 -19.56
C ALA A 39 -26.44 -0.31 -20.13
N THR A 40 -27.32 0.53 -19.57
CA THR A 40 -27.45 1.94 -19.92
C THR A 40 -26.14 2.71 -19.67
N ALA A 41 -25.52 2.54 -18.50
CA ALA A 41 -24.25 3.18 -18.20
C ALA A 41 -23.14 2.79 -19.19
N LEU A 42 -23.07 1.51 -19.53
CA LEU A 42 -22.11 1.00 -20.50
C LEU A 42 -22.39 1.52 -21.92
N MET A 43 -23.65 1.57 -22.35
CA MET A 43 -24.04 2.10 -23.65
C MET A 43 -23.70 3.60 -23.75
N ASN A 44 -23.97 4.37 -22.69
CA ASN A 44 -23.61 5.80 -22.63
C ASN A 44 -22.09 5.99 -22.78
N LEU A 45 -21.27 5.16 -22.11
CA LEU A 45 -19.82 5.19 -22.25
C LEU A 45 -19.35 4.84 -23.66
N GLN A 46 -20.00 3.87 -24.32
CA GLN A 46 -19.62 3.43 -25.67
C GLN A 46 -19.99 4.41 -26.76
N THR A 47 -21.12 5.08 -26.60
CA THR A 47 -21.69 5.99 -27.62
C THR A 47 -21.35 7.47 -27.35
N GLY A 48 -20.92 7.81 -26.12
CA GLY A 48 -20.75 9.19 -25.70
C GLY A 48 -22.07 9.97 -25.52
N GLN A 49 -23.22 9.26 -25.51
CA GLN A 49 -24.54 9.84 -25.37
C GLN A 49 -25.11 9.53 -23.99
N ASP A 50 -25.53 10.55 -23.26
CA ASP A 50 -26.23 10.38 -21.99
C ASP A 50 -27.74 10.43 -22.20
N ARG A 51 -28.32 9.26 -22.55
CA ARG A 51 -29.76 9.11 -22.78
C ARG A 51 -30.32 7.83 -22.18
N LYS A 52 -31.64 7.74 -22.07
CA LYS A 52 -32.32 6.50 -21.80
C LYS A 52 -32.41 5.67 -23.11
N TRP A 53 -32.01 4.41 -23.05
CA TRP A 53 -32.02 3.48 -24.13
C TRP A 53 -33.25 2.55 -24.02
N SER A 54 -33.80 2.08 -25.15
CA SER A 54 -34.89 1.11 -25.14
C SER A 54 -34.35 -0.27 -24.71
N ALA A 55 -35.25 -1.15 -24.25
CA ALA A 55 -34.88 -2.53 -23.90
C ALA A 55 -34.29 -3.29 -25.10
N GLU A 56 -34.75 -3.01 -26.32
CA GLU A 56 -34.25 -3.63 -27.56
C GLU A 56 -32.80 -3.18 -27.85
N GLU A 57 -32.48 -1.92 -27.62
CA GLU A 57 -31.13 -1.38 -27.81
C GLU A 57 -30.14 -1.94 -26.75
N LEU A 58 -30.60 -2.24 -25.53
CA LEU A 58 -29.80 -2.78 -24.45
C LEU A 58 -29.66 -4.32 -24.48
N ALA A 59 -30.57 -5.03 -25.16
CA ALA A 59 -30.60 -6.49 -25.20
C ALA A 59 -29.25 -7.13 -25.59
N PRO A 60 -28.51 -6.66 -26.62
CA PRO A 60 -27.21 -7.24 -26.97
C PRO A 60 -26.15 -7.10 -25.87
N LEU A 61 -26.20 -6.02 -25.07
CA LEU A 61 -25.31 -5.82 -23.95
C LEU A 61 -25.69 -6.68 -22.76
N ASN A 62 -27.00 -6.78 -22.48
CA ASN A 62 -27.51 -7.61 -21.40
C ASN A 62 -27.17 -9.08 -21.64
N GLU A 63 -27.36 -9.57 -22.87
CA GLU A 63 -27.00 -10.94 -23.27
C GLU A 63 -25.47 -11.16 -23.15
N LYS A 64 -24.68 -10.24 -23.72
CA LYS A 64 -23.23 -10.36 -23.74
C LYS A 64 -22.58 -10.38 -22.32
N TYR A 65 -23.10 -9.57 -21.41
CA TYR A 65 -22.55 -9.42 -20.06
C TYR A 65 -23.38 -10.14 -18.99
N GLY A 66 -24.49 -10.80 -19.38
CA GLY A 66 -25.35 -11.53 -18.46
C GLY A 66 -26.02 -10.65 -17.39
N PHE A 67 -26.30 -9.37 -17.72
CA PHE A 67 -26.88 -8.45 -16.73
C PHE A 67 -28.31 -8.80 -16.33
N ASP A 68 -29.04 -9.51 -17.18
CA ASP A 68 -30.40 -9.99 -16.91
C ASP A 68 -30.43 -11.31 -16.12
N ASN A 69 -29.27 -11.96 -15.93
CA ASN A 69 -29.20 -13.19 -15.14
C ASN A 69 -29.52 -12.94 -13.67
N PRO A 70 -30.04 -13.93 -12.94
CA PRO A 70 -30.16 -13.82 -11.48
C PRO A 70 -28.83 -13.43 -10.81
N VAL A 71 -28.87 -12.55 -9.81
CA VAL A 71 -27.67 -12.03 -9.13
C VAL A 71 -26.72 -13.14 -8.65
N LEU A 72 -27.28 -14.26 -8.17
CA LEU A 72 -26.49 -15.40 -7.74
C LEU A 72 -25.69 -16.02 -8.89
N VAL A 73 -26.29 -16.13 -10.09
CA VAL A 73 -25.60 -16.64 -11.29
C VAL A 73 -24.47 -15.70 -11.69
N GLN A 74 -24.74 -14.38 -11.76
CA GLN A 74 -23.73 -13.38 -12.05
C GLN A 74 -22.56 -13.44 -11.05
N TYR A 75 -22.84 -13.63 -9.75
CA TYR A 75 -21.83 -13.74 -8.71
C TYR A 75 -20.97 -15.01 -8.86
N LEU A 76 -21.60 -16.15 -9.15
CA LEU A 76 -20.88 -17.42 -9.36
C LEU A 76 -20.02 -17.37 -10.63
N ASP A 77 -20.53 -16.78 -11.72
CA ASP A 77 -19.78 -16.57 -12.96
C ASP A 77 -18.58 -15.64 -12.72
N TYR A 78 -18.78 -14.56 -11.97
CA TYR A 78 -17.71 -13.65 -11.56
C TYR A 78 -16.62 -14.37 -10.75
N LEU A 79 -16.99 -15.12 -9.71
CA LEU A 79 -16.03 -15.89 -8.93
C LEU A 79 -15.30 -16.94 -9.77
N THR A 80 -16.02 -17.64 -10.64
CA THR A 80 -15.44 -18.65 -11.53
C THR A 80 -14.45 -18.02 -12.50
N GLY A 81 -14.76 -16.84 -13.04
CA GLY A 81 -13.83 -16.04 -13.85
C GLY A 81 -12.56 -15.70 -13.07
N LEU A 82 -12.70 -15.21 -11.83
CA LEU A 82 -11.55 -14.89 -10.97
C LEU A 82 -10.65 -16.10 -10.71
N PHE A 83 -11.21 -17.27 -10.45
CA PHE A 83 -10.43 -18.50 -10.27
C PHE A 83 -9.66 -18.93 -11.53
N ARG A 84 -10.13 -18.50 -12.72
CA ARG A 84 -9.42 -18.70 -14.00
C ARG A 84 -8.44 -17.57 -14.32
N GLY A 85 -8.32 -16.55 -13.45
CA GLY A 85 -7.48 -15.37 -13.66
C GLY A 85 -8.12 -14.32 -14.60
N ASP A 86 -9.40 -14.46 -14.91
CA ASP A 86 -10.14 -13.48 -15.70
C ASP A 86 -10.69 -12.38 -14.78
N LEU A 87 -10.13 -11.18 -14.91
CA LEU A 87 -10.57 -9.96 -14.23
C LEU A 87 -11.64 -9.20 -15.05
N GLY A 88 -12.07 -9.74 -16.17
CA GLY A 88 -12.99 -9.11 -17.10
C GLY A 88 -12.32 -8.15 -18.09
N THR A 89 -13.15 -7.44 -18.83
CA THR A 89 -12.73 -6.47 -19.86
C THR A 89 -13.09 -5.05 -19.43
N SER A 90 -12.14 -4.14 -19.52
CA SER A 90 -12.35 -2.72 -19.27
C SER A 90 -13.40 -2.15 -20.22
N TYR A 91 -14.37 -1.46 -19.68
CA TYR A 91 -15.44 -0.83 -20.47
C TYR A 91 -14.93 0.34 -21.31
N THR A 92 -13.97 1.08 -20.79
CA THR A 92 -13.42 2.28 -21.45
C THR A 92 -12.29 1.93 -22.40
N GLN A 93 -11.35 1.07 -21.98
CA GLN A 93 -10.18 0.73 -22.78
C GLN A 93 -10.41 -0.44 -23.74
N LYS A 94 -11.50 -1.19 -23.60
CA LYS A 94 -11.87 -2.37 -24.42
C LYS A 94 -10.75 -3.43 -24.48
N ARG A 95 -9.97 -3.54 -23.40
CA ARG A 95 -8.86 -4.48 -23.24
C ARG A 95 -9.06 -5.31 -21.96
N PRO A 96 -8.45 -6.50 -21.86
CA PRO A 96 -8.44 -7.26 -20.61
C PRO A 96 -7.94 -6.40 -19.42
N VAL A 97 -8.67 -6.42 -18.31
CA VAL A 97 -8.31 -5.66 -17.10
C VAL A 97 -6.94 -6.08 -16.58
N ALA A 98 -6.58 -7.36 -16.73
CA ALA A 98 -5.26 -7.86 -16.34
C ALA A 98 -4.11 -7.15 -17.10
N GLU A 99 -4.29 -6.83 -18.37
CA GLU A 99 -3.30 -6.07 -19.15
C GLU A 99 -3.24 -4.61 -18.72
N VAL A 100 -4.40 -3.99 -18.48
CA VAL A 100 -4.48 -2.60 -18.00
C VAL A 100 -3.73 -2.43 -16.68
N ILE A 101 -3.94 -3.36 -15.73
CA ILE A 101 -3.29 -3.34 -14.43
C ILE A 101 -1.82 -3.74 -14.54
N GLY A 102 -1.50 -4.79 -15.31
CA GLY A 102 -0.15 -5.32 -15.46
C GLY A 102 0.86 -4.28 -15.92
N GLY A 103 0.46 -3.38 -16.83
CA GLY A 103 1.30 -2.30 -17.31
C GLY A 103 1.60 -1.21 -16.26
N GLN A 104 0.77 -1.10 -15.22
CA GLN A 104 0.84 -0.04 -14.22
C GLN A 104 1.23 -0.52 -12.81
N LEU A 105 1.24 -1.84 -12.60
CA LEU A 105 1.53 -2.42 -11.29
C LEU A 105 2.97 -2.18 -10.85
N LEU A 106 3.94 -2.40 -11.73
CA LEU A 106 5.36 -2.22 -11.43
C LEU A 106 5.72 -0.78 -11.06
N PRO A 107 5.25 0.28 -11.77
CA PRO A 107 5.42 1.66 -11.35
C PRO A 107 4.92 1.94 -9.93
N SER A 108 3.72 1.45 -9.55
CA SER A 108 3.18 1.65 -8.20
C SER A 108 3.95 0.87 -7.14
N LEU A 109 4.34 -0.37 -7.41
CA LEU A 109 5.15 -1.18 -6.49
C LEU A 109 6.52 -0.55 -6.25
N THR A 110 7.18 -0.06 -7.30
CA THR A 110 8.49 0.62 -7.15
C THR A 110 8.37 1.89 -6.32
N LEU A 111 7.30 2.67 -6.50
CA LEU A 111 7.02 3.85 -5.68
C LEU A 111 6.82 3.47 -4.20
N THR A 112 5.98 2.48 -3.94
CA THR A 112 5.65 2.01 -2.59
C THR A 112 6.87 1.47 -1.84
N VAL A 113 7.66 0.61 -2.51
CA VAL A 113 8.89 0.05 -1.92
C VAL A 113 9.93 1.13 -1.68
N ALA A 114 10.16 2.04 -2.64
CA ALA A 114 11.07 3.15 -2.47
C ALA A 114 10.65 4.07 -1.30
N ALA A 115 9.35 4.36 -1.17
CA ALA A 115 8.82 5.15 -0.07
C ALA A 115 9.03 4.46 1.29
N LEU A 116 8.82 3.15 1.38
CA LEU A 116 9.07 2.38 2.60
C LEU A 116 10.55 2.42 2.99
N VAL A 117 11.45 2.20 2.01
CA VAL A 117 12.90 2.25 2.25
C VAL A 117 13.33 3.64 2.73
N VAL A 118 12.89 4.70 2.08
CA VAL A 118 13.21 6.08 2.48
C VAL A 118 12.61 6.41 3.85
N ALA A 119 11.39 5.97 4.14
CA ALA A 119 10.77 6.13 5.45
C ALA A 119 11.60 5.48 6.57
N TRP A 120 12.08 4.26 6.36
CA TRP A 120 12.96 3.57 7.29
C TRP A 120 14.30 4.29 7.47
N LEU A 121 14.93 4.73 6.38
CA LEU A 121 16.20 5.48 6.46
C LEU A 121 16.04 6.76 7.28
N LEU A 122 14.96 7.51 7.06
CA LEU A 122 14.66 8.72 7.82
C LEU A 122 14.37 8.41 9.29
N ALA A 123 13.49 7.44 9.58
CA ALA A 123 13.14 7.04 10.94
C ALA A 123 14.37 6.62 11.74
N LEU A 124 15.22 5.75 11.17
CA LEU A 124 16.45 5.29 11.81
C LEU A 124 17.48 6.40 11.99
N ALA A 125 17.67 7.26 10.98
CA ALA A 125 18.59 8.38 11.08
C ALA A 125 18.19 9.33 12.23
N PHE A 126 16.92 9.75 12.28
CA PHE A 126 16.45 10.63 13.35
C PHE A 126 16.50 9.96 14.73
N THR A 127 16.13 8.69 14.86
CA THR A 127 16.22 7.94 16.12
C THR A 127 17.68 7.84 16.61
N LEU A 128 18.61 7.43 15.75
CA LEU A 128 20.03 7.28 16.11
C LEU A 128 20.69 8.60 16.48
N LEU A 129 20.33 9.69 15.80
CA LEU A 129 20.91 11.01 16.00
C LEU A 129 20.34 11.74 17.21
N THR A 130 19.10 11.44 17.63
CA THR A 130 18.40 12.28 18.61
C THR A 130 18.09 11.58 19.94
N VAL A 131 17.90 10.25 19.97
CA VAL A 131 17.52 9.54 21.21
C VAL A 131 18.64 9.61 22.25
N LYS A 132 18.30 10.10 23.46
CA LYS A 132 19.25 10.27 24.59
C LYS A 132 20.55 10.98 24.20
N ARG A 133 20.48 11.99 23.32
CA ARG A 133 21.59 12.86 22.88
C ARG A 133 21.51 14.26 23.50
N GLY A 134 20.91 14.37 24.67
CA GLY A 134 20.66 15.64 25.35
C GLY A 134 19.20 16.11 25.13
N ARG A 135 18.79 17.07 25.99
CA ARG A 135 17.38 17.51 26.06
C ARG A 135 16.89 18.14 24.76
N VAL A 136 17.69 18.97 24.12
CA VAL A 136 17.30 19.70 22.90
C VAL A 136 17.17 18.74 21.71
N LEU A 137 18.19 17.93 21.43
CA LEU A 137 18.16 16.99 20.31
C LEU A 137 17.04 15.96 20.47
N SER A 138 16.83 15.47 21.69
CA SER A 138 15.74 14.52 21.96
C SER A 138 14.38 15.16 21.72
N ALA A 139 14.16 16.40 22.16
CA ALA A 139 12.93 17.13 21.93
C ALA A 139 12.70 17.43 20.44
N LEU A 140 13.74 17.83 19.71
CA LEU A 140 13.64 18.07 18.26
C LEU A 140 13.28 16.78 17.49
N GLY A 141 13.89 15.65 17.86
CA GLY A 141 13.56 14.36 17.25
C GLY A 141 12.12 13.96 17.49
N SER A 142 11.64 14.03 18.74
CA SER A 142 10.25 13.71 19.06
C SER A 142 9.25 14.67 18.39
N ALA A 143 9.57 15.95 18.33
CA ALA A 143 8.74 16.94 17.64
C ALA A 143 8.65 16.66 16.14
N TRP A 144 9.79 16.35 15.48
CA TRP A 144 9.82 15.98 14.07
C TRP A 144 8.95 14.75 13.79
N GLU A 145 9.10 13.70 14.59
CA GLU A 145 8.31 12.47 14.47
C GLU A 145 6.81 12.73 14.66
N ALA A 146 6.44 13.50 15.69
CA ALA A 146 5.02 13.82 15.96
C ALA A 146 4.41 14.67 14.84
N VAL A 147 5.13 15.71 14.39
CA VAL A 147 4.65 16.57 13.30
C VAL A 147 4.49 15.77 12.01
N THR A 148 5.53 15.05 11.59
CA THR A 148 5.49 14.33 10.31
C THR A 148 4.46 13.21 10.30
N ALA A 149 4.28 12.46 11.40
CA ALA A 149 3.26 11.44 11.51
C ALA A 149 1.82 11.98 11.42
N SER A 150 1.60 13.24 11.76
CA SER A 150 0.27 13.87 11.72
C SER A 150 -0.07 14.51 10.36
N LEU A 151 0.91 14.62 9.44
CA LEU A 151 0.68 15.28 8.15
C LEU A 151 -0.07 14.38 7.18
N PRO A 152 -1.16 14.86 6.55
CA PRO A 152 -1.82 14.12 5.47
C PRO A 152 -0.92 14.01 4.23
N HIS A 153 -0.86 12.83 3.61
CA HIS A 153 -0.03 12.60 2.41
C HIS A 153 -0.31 13.62 1.29
N TYR A 154 -1.59 13.94 1.03
CA TYR A 154 -1.95 14.90 -0.02
C TYR A 154 -1.39 16.31 0.26
N TRP A 155 -1.40 16.74 1.52
CA TRP A 155 -0.87 18.04 1.91
C TRP A 155 0.66 18.07 1.69
N VAL A 156 1.37 17.05 2.15
CA VAL A 156 2.82 16.91 1.91
C VAL A 156 3.12 16.94 0.41
N GLY A 157 2.36 16.17 -0.40
CA GLY A 157 2.52 16.12 -1.84
C GLY A 157 2.35 17.48 -2.51
N VAL A 158 1.28 18.21 -2.16
CA VAL A 158 1.02 19.55 -2.71
C VAL A 158 2.11 20.53 -2.29
N VAL A 159 2.52 20.53 -1.03
CA VAL A 159 3.60 21.43 -0.55
C VAL A 159 4.91 21.14 -1.26
N LEU A 160 5.31 19.86 -1.37
CA LEU A 160 6.51 19.47 -2.08
C LEU A 160 6.46 19.85 -3.56
N LEU A 161 5.33 19.64 -4.23
CA LEU A 161 5.13 20.03 -5.63
C LEU A 161 5.28 21.54 -5.80
N VAL A 162 4.55 22.35 -5.00
CA VAL A 162 4.57 23.80 -5.12
C VAL A 162 5.94 24.37 -4.81
N VAL A 163 6.56 23.95 -3.71
CA VAL A 163 7.86 24.50 -3.30
C VAL A 163 8.97 24.06 -4.24
N PHE A 164 9.14 22.76 -4.46
CA PHE A 164 10.32 22.22 -5.12
C PHE A 164 10.21 22.10 -6.65
N ALA A 165 9.00 21.88 -7.18
CA ALA A 165 8.82 21.79 -8.62
C ALA A 165 8.37 23.12 -9.24
N VAL A 166 7.46 23.88 -8.62
CA VAL A 166 6.92 25.11 -9.22
C VAL A 166 7.79 26.32 -8.87
N GLN A 167 8.07 26.56 -7.58
CA GLN A 167 8.81 27.75 -7.16
C GLN A 167 10.32 27.62 -7.37
N LEU A 168 10.94 26.57 -6.82
CA LEU A 168 12.38 26.37 -6.91
C LEU A 168 12.82 25.72 -8.23
N ARG A 169 11.92 25.07 -8.96
CA ARG A 169 12.17 24.38 -10.24
C ARG A 169 13.32 23.35 -10.19
N ILE A 170 13.54 22.74 -9.02
CA ILE A 170 14.57 21.71 -8.82
C ILE A 170 14.10 20.38 -9.39
N PHE A 171 12.81 20.06 -9.27
CA PHE A 171 12.22 18.80 -9.73
C PHE A 171 11.18 19.06 -10.83
N PRO A 172 10.93 18.08 -11.72
CA PRO A 172 9.89 18.22 -12.74
C PRO A 172 8.50 18.18 -12.09
N ILE A 173 7.55 18.95 -12.65
CA ILE A 173 6.14 18.93 -12.23
C ILE A 173 5.51 17.58 -12.58
N ILE A 174 5.77 17.10 -13.81
CA ILE A 174 5.36 15.78 -14.30
C ILE A 174 6.64 15.00 -14.58
N GLY A 175 7.00 14.11 -13.69
CA GLY A 175 8.29 13.40 -13.76
C GLY A 175 8.22 12.02 -14.41
N GLY A 176 7.02 11.51 -14.68
CA GLY A 176 6.82 10.16 -15.18
C GLY A 176 7.45 9.11 -14.26
N THR A 177 8.19 8.16 -14.86
CA THR A 177 8.91 7.10 -14.13
C THR A 177 10.41 7.38 -13.99
N SER A 178 10.88 8.55 -14.39
CA SER A 178 12.30 8.93 -14.25
C SER A 178 12.72 8.92 -12.77
N ALA A 179 13.99 8.63 -12.50
CA ALA A 179 14.51 8.63 -11.12
C ALA A 179 14.30 10.01 -10.46
N TRP A 180 14.57 11.10 -11.19
CA TRP A 180 14.40 12.46 -10.68
C TRP A 180 12.93 12.82 -10.43
N GLY A 181 12.02 12.42 -11.33
CA GLY A 181 10.59 12.62 -11.19
C GLY A 181 9.95 11.75 -10.11
N THR A 182 10.64 10.71 -9.63
CA THR A 182 10.15 9.82 -8.58
C THR A 182 10.45 10.36 -7.17
N VAL A 183 11.38 11.30 -7.01
CA VAL A 183 11.83 11.79 -5.69
C VAL A 183 10.68 12.42 -4.89
N LEU A 184 9.95 13.37 -5.44
CA LEU A 184 8.86 14.05 -4.73
C LEU A 184 7.71 13.10 -4.39
N PRO A 185 7.22 12.22 -5.29
CA PRO A 185 6.25 11.17 -4.96
C PRO A 185 6.71 10.26 -3.81
N VAL A 186 7.98 9.84 -3.82
CA VAL A 186 8.56 9.01 -2.74
C VAL A 186 8.55 9.76 -1.42
N LEU A 187 9.03 11.01 -1.38
CA LEU A 187 9.05 11.83 -0.16
C LEU A 187 7.65 12.12 0.37
N THR A 188 6.67 12.30 -0.52
CA THR A 188 5.25 12.49 -0.15
C THR A 188 4.73 11.35 0.71
N LEU A 189 5.08 10.13 0.35
CA LEU A 189 4.68 8.93 1.09
C LEU A 189 5.60 8.64 2.28
N ALA A 190 6.88 8.87 2.11
CA ALA A 190 7.90 8.50 3.09
C ALA A 190 7.90 9.39 4.33
N ILE A 191 7.67 10.70 4.22
CA ILE A 191 7.77 11.64 5.35
C ILE A 191 6.76 11.31 6.47
N PRO A 192 5.44 11.17 6.21
CA PRO A 192 4.49 10.81 7.25
C PRO A 192 4.77 9.43 7.85
N LEU A 193 5.11 8.47 7.00
CA LEU A 193 5.43 7.12 7.44
C LEU A 193 6.70 7.07 8.29
N ALA A 194 7.72 7.89 7.97
CA ALA A 194 8.95 7.99 8.75
C ALA A 194 8.67 8.54 10.16
N GLY A 195 7.75 9.50 10.29
CA GLY A 195 7.30 9.98 11.61
C GLY A 195 6.67 8.85 12.42
N PHE A 196 5.76 8.11 11.83
CA PHE A 196 5.08 7.00 12.50
C PHE A 196 6.05 5.87 12.92
N LEU A 197 6.88 5.38 11.99
CA LEU A 197 7.88 4.35 12.29
C LEU A 197 8.93 4.86 13.29
N GLY A 198 9.28 6.14 13.20
CA GLY A 198 10.22 6.81 14.10
C GLY A 198 9.74 6.82 15.54
N GLN A 199 8.45 7.17 15.79
CA GLN A 199 7.87 7.14 17.14
C GLN A 199 7.96 5.74 17.75
N VAL A 200 7.49 4.71 17.04
CA VAL A 200 7.51 3.34 17.53
C VAL A 200 8.95 2.84 17.78
N THR A 201 9.87 3.16 16.86
CA THR A 201 11.27 2.77 16.99
C THR A 201 11.96 3.52 18.15
N ARG A 202 11.65 4.81 18.35
CA ARG A 202 12.19 5.62 19.44
C ARG A 202 11.81 5.08 20.81
N ASP A 203 10.52 4.76 21.00
CA ASP A 203 10.01 4.29 22.28
C ASP A 203 10.70 2.97 22.68
N GLU A 204 10.82 2.05 21.76
CA GLU A 204 11.53 0.80 21.99
C GLU A 204 13.04 1.03 22.17
N PHE A 205 13.63 1.94 21.38
CA PHE A 205 15.05 2.26 21.48
C PHE A 205 15.43 2.81 22.86
N VAL A 206 14.57 3.64 23.46
CA VAL A 206 14.75 4.16 24.82
C VAL A 206 14.73 3.03 25.83
N GLN A 207 13.75 2.13 25.73
CA GLN A 207 13.61 0.98 26.64
C GLN A 207 14.79 0.02 26.55
N VAL A 208 15.24 -0.28 25.33
CA VAL A 208 16.38 -1.18 25.09
C VAL A 208 17.69 -0.56 25.59
N LEU A 209 17.89 0.76 25.51
CA LEU A 209 19.08 1.44 26.04
C LEU A 209 19.26 1.27 27.55
N ASP A 210 18.18 1.03 28.30
CA ASP A 210 18.21 0.84 29.75
C ASP A 210 18.41 -0.63 30.16
N GLN A 211 18.56 -1.55 29.21
CA GLN A 211 18.76 -2.97 29.51
C GLN A 211 20.18 -3.28 30.02
N PRO A 212 20.33 -4.26 30.94
CA PRO A 212 21.62 -4.63 31.54
C PRO A 212 22.70 -4.99 30.53
N PHE A 213 22.36 -5.62 29.41
CA PHE A 213 23.33 -6.01 28.39
C PHE A 213 23.96 -4.80 27.68
N VAL A 214 23.27 -3.66 27.63
CA VAL A 214 23.81 -2.40 27.09
C VAL A 214 24.92 -1.87 28.02
N THR A 215 24.69 -1.89 29.33
CA THR A 215 25.72 -1.52 30.34
C THR A 215 26.93 -2.44 30.22
N THR A 216 26.71 -3.77 30.06
CA THR A 216 27.81 -4.70 29.88
C THR A 216 28.63 -4.42 28.61
N ALA A 217 27.98 -4.03 27.51
CA ALA A 217 28.68 -3.68 26.27
C ALA A 217 29.55 -2.41 26.45
N ARG A 218 29.05 -1.42 27.19
CA ARG A 218 29.79 -0.19 27.51
C ARG A 218 31.01 -0.47 28.42
N THR A 219 30.85 -1.28 29.46
CA THR A 219 31.95 -1.65 30.36
C THR A 219 33.05 -2.45 29.66
N ARG A 220 32.72 -3.15 28.57
CA ARG A 220 33.67 -3.81 27.67
C ARG A 220 34.37 -2.87 26.68
N GLY A 221 34.19 -1.55 26.81
CA GLY A 221 34.86 -0.53 26.00
C GLY A 221 34.23 -0.29 24.62
N MET A 222 33.01 -0.75 24.39
CA MET A 222 32.33 -0.51 23.11
C MET A 222 31.92 0.97 22.98
N SER A 223 32.15 1.57 21.81
CA SER A 223 31.74 2.96 21.55
C SER A 223 30.21 3.09 21.57
N GLU A 224 29.70 4.28 21.94
CA GLU A 224 28.24 4.55 21.95
C GLU A 224 27.56 4.27 20.62
N LEU A 225 28.18 4.59 19.47
CA LEU A 225 27.64 4.26 18.16
C LEU A 225 27.61 2.74 17.94
N GLY A 226 28.66 2.04 18.33
CA GLY A 226 28.73 0.58 18.26
C GLY A 226 27.63 -0.08 19.10
N VAL A 227 27.40 0.39 20.34
CA VAL A 227 26.32 -0.08 21.21
C VAL A 227 24.96 0.13 20.54
N ARG A 228 24.70 1.32 20.03
CA ARG A 228 23.43 1.67 19.36
C ARG A 228 23.18 0.82 18.14
N LEU A 229 24.13 0.69 17.23
CA LEU A 229 23.95 -0.03 15.96
C LEU A 229 23.93 -1.56 16.15
N ARG A 230 24.84 -2.10 17.00
CA ARG A 230 25.05 -3.55 17.09
C ARG A 230 24.17 -4.24 18.15
N HIS A 231 23.84 -3.54 19.23
CA HIS A 231 23.10 -4.12 20.34
C HIS A 231 21.68 -3.57 20.48
N VAL A 232 21.47 -2.27 20.36
CA VAL A 232 20.17 -1.65 20.62
C VAL A 232 19.26 -1.77 19.40
N LEU A 233 19.75 -1.35 18.22
CA LEU A 233 18.94 -1.22 17.01
C LEU A 233 18.24 -2.52 16.62
N ARG A 234 18.94 -3.64 16.69
CA ARG A 234 18.38 -4.96 16.31
C ARG A 234 17.15 -5.37 17.15
N HIS A 235 17.03 -4.86 18.38
CA HIS A 235 15.86 -5.09 19.22
C HIS A 235 14.81 -4.01 19.02
N ALA A 236 15.25 -2.75 18.93
CA ALA A 236 14.36 -1.60 18.81
C ALA A 236 13.56 -1.54 17.51
N VAL A 237 14.04 -2.16 16.43
CA VAL A 237 13.31 -2.16 15.14
C VAL A 237 12.18 -3.19 15.08
N LEU A 238 12.14 -4.20 15.95
CA LEU A 238 11.21 -5.32 15.83
C LEU A 238 9.73 -4.89 15.78
N PRO A 239 9.21 -4.02 16.66
CA PRO A 239 7.83 -3.57 16.60
C PRO A 239 7.53 -2.82 15.29
N ALA A 240 8.44 -1.95 14.86
CA ALA A 240 8.26 -1.17 13.64
C ALA A 240 8.34 -2.04 12.36
N VAL A 241 9.13 -3.13 12.36
CA VAL A 241 9.11 -4.13 11.27
C VAL A 241 7.75 -4.79 11.17
N THR A 242 7.10 -5.12 12.28
CA THR A 242 5.72 -5.65 12.27
C THR A 242 4.76 -4.66 11.61
N LEU A 243 4.87 -3.40 11.99
CA LEU A 243 4.01 -2.35 11.46
C LEU A 243 4.29 -2.04 9.99
N SER A 244 5.44 -2.44 9.46
CA SER A 244 5.75 -2.28 8.02
C SER A 244 4.81 -3.08 7.12
N GLY A 245 4.25 -4.19 7.59
CA GLY A 245 3.21 -4.93 6.86
C GLY A 245 1.93 -4.11 6.69
N TRP A 246 1.45 -3.52 7.77
CA TRP A 246 0.34 -2.58 7.73
C TRP A 246 0.69 -1.32 6.89
N ALA A 247 1.90 -0.79 7.07
CA ALA A 247 2.38 0.39 6.35
C ALA A 247 2.41 0.18 4.83
N LEU A 248 2.74 -1.01 4.34
CA LEU A 248 2.68 -1.32 2.90
C LEU A 248 1.26 -1.16 2.35
N GLY A 249 0.24 -1.62 3.07
CA GLY A 249 -1.15 -1.39 2.68
C GLY A 249 -1.53 0.10 2.66
N ALA A 250 -1.12 0.84 3.68
CA ALA A 250 -1.32 2.29 3.75
C ALA A 250 -0.58 3.03 2.63
N LEU A 251 0.63 2.60 2.27
CA LEU A 251 1.40 3.17 1.16
C LEU A 251 0.75 2.90 -0.21
N VAL A 252 0.17 1.72 -0.44
CA VAL A 252 -0.55 1.43 -1.69
C VAL A 252 -1.74 2.37 -1.83
N SER A 253 -2.50 2.62 -0.76
CA SER A 253 -3.58 3.60 -0.76
C SER A 253 -3.06 5.03 -0.95
N GLY A 254 -1.95 5.38 -0.31
CA GLY A 254 -1.27 6.68 -0.46
C GLY A 254 -0.70 6.88 -1.87
N ALA A 255 -0.24 5.81 -2.53
CA ALA A 255 0.27 5.87 -3.90
C ALA A 255 -0.76 6.42 -4.88
N VAL A 256 -2.06 6.12 -4.70
CA VAL A 256 -3.15 6.70 -5.49
C VAL A 256 -3.07 8.22 -5.48
N ILE A 257 -2.85 8.80 -4.30
CA ILE A 257 -2.77 10.26 -4.13
C ILE A 257 -1.49 10.80 -4.79
N ALA A 258 -0.34 10.20 -4.51
CA ALA A 258 0.94 10.65 -5.05
C ALA A 258 1.00 10.54 -6.58
N GLU A 259 0.50 9.44 -7.15
CA GLU A 259 0.45 9.23 -8.60
C GLU A 259 -0.43 10.28 -9.30
N ASN A 260 -1.57 10.66 -8.70
CA ASN A 260 -2.43 11.70 -9.27
C ASN A 260 -1.87 13.11 -9.11
N ILE A 261 -1.26 13.44 -7.97
CA ILE A 261 -0.67 14.78 -7.76
C ILE A 261 0.48 15.05 -8.74
N PHE A 262 1.34 14.05 -8.96
CA PHE A 262 2.55 14.20 -9.78
C PHE A 262 2.38 13.71 -11.23
N GLY A 263 1.16 13.33 -11.65
CA GLY A 263 0.90 12.79 -12.98
C GLY A 263 1.75 11.55 -13.30
N ARG A 264 2.06 10.73 -12.29
CA ARG A 264 2.89 9.55 -12.42
C ARG A 264 2.06 8.35 -12.87
N PRO A 265 2.49 7.58 -13.90
CA PRO A 265 1.79 6.35 -14.27
C PRO A 265 1.83 5.35 -13.11
N GLY A 266 0.67 4.69 -12.87
CA GLY A 266 0.48 3.70 -11.81
C GLY A 266 -0.96 3.26 -11.70
N ILE A 267 -1.21 2.21 -10.87
CA ILE A 267 -2.56 1.66 -10.67
C ILE A 267 -3.51 2.65 -10.00
N GLY A 268 -3.00 3.58 -9.19
CA GLY A 268 -3.83 4.59 -8.54
C GLY A 268 -4.38 5.62 -9.53
N GLN A 269 -3.60 6.02 -10.52
CA GLN A 269 -4.08 6.90 -11.59
C GLN A 269 -5.14 6.18 -12.44
N VAL A 270 -4.92 4.91 -12.76
CA VAL A 270 -5.91 4.09 -13.47
C VAL A 270 -7.19 3.94 -12.64
N LEU A 271 -7.07 3.73 -11.32
CA LEU A 271 -8.22 3.61 -10.42
C LEU A 271 -9.08 4.89 -10.44
N VAL A 272 -8.46 6.05 -10.28
CA VAL A 272 -9.20 7.33 -10.29
C VAL A 272 -9.90 7.53 -11.64
N THR A 273 -9.22 7.24 -12.74
CA THR A 273 -9.80 7.30 -14.08
C THR A 273 -10.98 6.34 -14.22
N ALA A 274 -10.80 5.07 -13.79
CA ALA A 274 -11.84 4.05 -13.87
C ALA A 274 -13.09 4.37 -13.03
N VAL A 275 -12.89 4.96 -11.83
CA VAL A 275 -14.00 5.43 -10.99
C VAL A 275 -14.76 6.55 -11.68
N ASN A 276 -14.06 7.56 -12.20
CA ASN A 276 -14.67 8.70 -12.89
C ASN A 276 -15.43 8.30 -14.15
N THR A 277 -14.94 7.29 -14.87
CA THR A 277 -15.57 6.75 -16.09
C THR A 277 -16.52 5.58 -15.81
N ARG A 278 -16.76 5.23 -14.55
CA ARG A 278 -17.60 4.09 -14.13
C ARG A 278 -17.17 2.76 -14.78
N ASP A 279 -15.88 2.57 -14.99
CA ASP A 279 -15.31 1.32 -15.51
C ASP A 279 -15.21 0.28 -14.38
N LEU A 280 -16.35 -0.33 -14.06
CA LEU A 280 -16.50 -1.22 -12.91
C LEU A 280 -15.57 -2.44 -12.94
N PRO A 281 -15.33 -3.12 -14.07
CA PRO A 281 -14.39 -4.23 -14.11
C PRO A 281 -12.96 -3.79 -13.73
N THR A 282 -12.51 -2.63 -14.22
CA THR A 282 -11.19 -2.10 -13.90
C THR A 282 -11.07 -1.73 -12.43
N VAL A 283 -12.10 -1.08 -11.85
CA VAL A 283 -12.13 -0.77 -10.41
C VAL A 283 -12.02 -2.06 -9.58
N SER A 284 -12.84 -3.08 -9.89
CA SER A 284 -12.82 -4.35 -9.16
C SER A 284 -11.50 -5.08 -9.30
N GLY A 285 -10.95 -5.15 -10.50
CA GLY A 285 -9.65 -5.76 -10.76
C GLY A 285 -8.54 -5.10 -9.96
N ILE A 286 -8.52 -3.75 -9.86
CA ILE A 286 -7.53 -3.02 -9.06
C ILE A 286 -7.69 -3.33 -7.58
N VAL A 287 -8.91 -3.31 -7.04
CA VAL A 287 -9.16 -3.64 -5.62
C VAL A 287 -8.68 -5.05 -5.28
N LEU A 288 -8.94 -6.01 -6.16
CA LEU A 288 -8.49 -7.40 -5.98
C LEU A 288 -6.96 -7.51 -6.01
N VAL A 289 -6.30 -6.84 -6.97
CA VAL A 289 -4.84 -6.82 -7.05
C VAL A 289 -4.22 -6.15 -5.83
N VAL A 290 -4.78 -5.04 -5.36
CA VAL A 290 -4.35 -4.37 -4.12
C VAL A 290 -4.51 -5.30 -2.91
N ALA A 291 -5.64 -6.01 -2.80
CA ALA A 291 -5.86 -6.99 -1.74
C ALA A 291 -4.83 -8.13 -1.80
N ALA A 292 -4.53 -8.65 -2.99
CA ALA A 292 -3.51 -9.69 -3.18
C ALA A 292 -2.10 -9.19 -2.82
N VAL A 293 -1.74 -7.98 -3.24
CA VAL A 293 -0.45 -7.33 -2.87
C VAL A 293 -0.35 -7.14 -1.36
N TYR A 294 -1.43 -6.70 -0.70
CA TYR A 294 -1.47 -6.56 0.75
C TYR A 294 -1.26 -7.90 1.47
N VAL A 295 -1.93 -8.95 1.02
CA VAL A 295 -1.74 -10.31 1.55
C VAL A 295 -0.29 -10.76 1.38
N LEU A 296 0.28 -10.59 0.19
CA LEU A 296 1.67 -10.96 -0.10
C LEU A 296 2.64 -10.16 0.78
N ALA A 297 2.42 -8.86 0.95
CA ALA A 297 3.22 -8.00 1.80
C ALA A 297 3.23 -8.48 3.27
N ASN A 298 2.06 -8.85 3.82
CA ASN A 298 1.98 -9.40 5.17
C ASN A 298 2.71 -10.74 5.30
N LEU A 299 2.61 -11.62 4.30
CA LEU A 299 3.38 -12.88 4.29
C LEU A 299 4.90 -12.63 4.26
N LEU A 300 5.37 -11.65 3.50
CA LEU A 300 6.78 -11.27 3.44
C LEU A 300 7.27 -10.70 4.79
N VAL A 301 6.46 -9.88 5.45
CA VAL A 301 6.79 -9.38 6.80
C VAL A 301 6.85 -10.50 7.82
N ASP A 302 5.92 -11.44 7.78
CA ASP A 302 5.96 -12.62 8.64
C ASP A 302 7.23 -13.45 8.44
N LEU A 303 7.68 -13.58 7.20
CA LEU A 303 8.92 -14.27 6.85
C LEU A 303 10.14 -13.48 7.36
N ALA A 304 10.15 -12.17 7.18
CA ALA A 304 11.20 -11.29 7.69
C ALA A 304 11.33 -11.40 9.23
N TYR A 305 10.20 -11.47 9.94
CA TYR A 305 10.16 -11.71 11.37
C TYR A 305 10.86 -13.00 11.78
N ALA A 306 10.56 -14.10 11.09
CA ALA A 306 11.16 -15.39 11.38
C ALA A 306 12.69 -15.39 11.20
N VAL A 307 13.21 -14.52 10.31
CA VAL A 307 14.65 -14.34 10.06
C VAL A 307 15.30 -13.43 11.12
N ILE A 308 14.62 -12.33 11.52
CA ILE A 308 15.16 -11.34 12.44
C ILE A 308 15.18 -11.85 13.88
N ASP A 309 14.13 -12.55 14.32
CA ASP A 309 14.05 -13.18 15.64
C ASP A 309 13.57 -14.63 15.59
N PRO A 310 14.52 -15.59 15.41
CA PRO A 310 14.20 -17.02 15.40
C PRO A 310 13.60 -17.54 16.71
N ARG A 311 13.73 -16.80 17.82
CA ARG A 311 13.20 -17.19 19.14
C ARG A 311 11.69 -17.05 19.21
N LEU A 312 11.12 -16.03 18.55
CA LEU A 312 9.68 -15.85 18.45
C LEU A 312 9.02 -16.94 17.58
N ALA A 313 9.74 -17.51 16.63
CA ALA A 313 9.29 -18.68 15.88
C ALA A 313 9.11 -19.93 16.78
N GLY A 314 9.79 -19.97 17.94
CA GLY A 314 9.73 -21.06 18.93
C GLY A 314 8.83 -20.79 20.14
N ALA A 315 8.52 -19.54 20.48
CA ALA A 315 7.85 -19.14 21.74
C ALA A 315 6.32 -19.21 21.71
N ALA A 316 5.70 -19.60 20.62
CA ALA A 316 4.27 -19.92 20.56
C ALA A 316 4.07 -21.44 20.73
N ARG A 317 4.54 -21.96 21.85
CA ARG A 317 4.19 -23.27 22.39
C ARG A 317 2.93 -23.16 23.24
#